data_9a669a2f8286601db9319e5c3ed5d9ca
#
_entry.id   9a669a2f8286601db9319e5c3ed5d9ca
#
_cell.length_a   1.000
_cell.length_b   1.000
_cell.length_c   1.000
_cell.angle_alpha   90.00
_cell.angle_beta   90.00
_cell.angle_gamma   90.00
#
_symmetry.space_group_name_H-M   'P 1'
#
loop_
_entity.id
_entity.type
_entity.pdbx_description
1 polymer ?
#
loop_
_entity_poly.entity_id
_entity_poly.type
_entity_poly.pdbx_seq_one_letter_code
_entity_poly.pdbx_strand_id
1 'polypeptide(L)'
;MGRAWQSRQTQHICNELKEQGHEKTFRNKTGLLLDPYFSGTKVRWILDNVKGAREKAENGDLLFGTIDTWLVWKLSGGEAHITDYSNASRTLMYNIHELKWDDELLELLDIPKAILPEVKESSEVYAHTKDYHFFGQEVPIAGIAGDQQ
;
A
#
# COMPACT_ATOMS: atom_id res chain seq x y z
N MET A 1 9.34 -7.36 5.46
CA MET A 1 8.64 -8.63 5.18
C MET A 1 7.78 -8.47 3.95
N GLY A 2 7.92 -9.32 2.94
CA GLY A 2 7.12 -9.29 1.70
C GLY A 2 6.09 -10.43 1.68
N ARG A 3 4.93 -10.15 1.08
CA ARG A 3 3.87 -11.14 0.86
C ARG A 3 3.53 -11.22 -0.61
N ALA A 4 3.55 -12.44 -1.16
CA ALA A 4 3.21 -12.66 -2.55
C ALA A 4 1.71 -12.39 -2.81
N TRP A 5 1.42 -11.75 -3.93
CA TRP A 5 0.06 -11.46 -4.40
C TRP A 5 -0.78 -12.73 -4.65
N GLN A 6 -0.14 -13.84 -4.99
CA GLN A 6 -0.78 -15.15 -5.19
C GLN A 6 -1.14 -15.87 -3.88
N SER A 7 -0.69 -15.38 -2.71
CA SER A 7 -0.96 -16.01 -1.44
C SER A 7 -2.44 -15.90 -1.05
N ARG A 8 -3.04 -17.02 -0.70
CA ARG A 8 -4.41 -17.08 -0.19
C ARG A 8 -4.51 -17.13 1.34
N GLN A 9 -3.42 -16.83 2.03
CA GLN A 9 -3.33 -16.90 3.49
C GLN A 9 -4.36 -16.04 4.21
N THR A 10 -4.82 -14.96 3.58
CA THR A 10 -5.78 -14.02 4.16
C THR A 10 -7.22 -14.25 3.72
N GLN A 11 -7.52 -15.42 3.13
CA GLN A 11 -8.87 -15.75 2.69
C GLN A 11 -9.90 -15.69 3.83
N HIS A 12 -9.50 -16.10 5.03
CA HIS A 12 -10.36 -16.05 6.21
C HIS A 12 -10.77 -14.61 6.57
N ILE A 13 -9.87 -13.64 6.44
CA ILE A 13 -10.17 -12.21 6.68
C ILE A 13 -11.17 -11.71 5.63
N CYS A 14 -10.99 -12.09 4.37
CA CYS A 14 -11.96 -11.75 3.32
C CYS A 14 -13.35 -12.33 3.61
N ASN A 15 -13.42 -13.57 4.05
CA ASN A 15 -14.67 -14.23 4.38
C ASN A 15 -15.36 -13.55 5.58
N GLU A 16 -14.61 -13.24 6.64
CA GLU A 16 -15.10 -12.50 7.81
C GLU A 16 -15.74 -11.17 7.40
N LEU A 17 -15.05 -10.37 6.60
CA LEU A 17 -15.56 -9.08 6.13
C LEU A 17 -16.81 -9.23 5.25
N LYS A 18 -16.90 -10.29 4.44
CA LYS A 18 -18.10 -10.60 3.65
C LYS A 18 -19.29 -11.01 4.53
N GLU A 19 -19.07 -11.88 5.52
CA GLU A 19 -20.09 -12.31 6.48
C GLU A 19 -20.63 -11.14 7.30
N GLN A 20 -19.77 -10.16 7.60
CA GLN A 20 -20.16 -8.91 8.26
C GLN A 20 -20.88 -7.91 7.32
N GLY A 21 -21.01 -8.23 6.04
CA GLY A 21 -21.75 -7.43 5.06
C GLY A 21 -20.95 -6.28 4.42
N HIS A 22 -19.63 -6.24 4.56
CA HIS A 22 -18.78 -5.14 4.08
C HIS A 22 -18.38 -5.22 2.60
N GLU A 23 -18.67 -6.32 1.91
CA GLU A 23 -18.26 -6.52 0.51
C GLU A 23 -18.69 -5.37 -0.40
N LYS A 24 -19.94 -4.89 -0.24
CA LYS A 24 -20.48 -3.78 -1.03
C LYS A 24 -19.74 -2.46 -0.76
N THR A 25 -19.36 -2.20 0.48
CA THR A 25 -18.60 -1.00 0.87
C THR A 25 -17.25 -0.99 0.16
N PHE A 26 -16.49 -2.09 0.23
CA PHE A 26 -15.22 -2.21 -0.48
C PHE A 26 -15.39 -2.04 -1.98
N ARG A 27 -16.35 -2.74 -2.59
CA ARG A 27 -16.58 -2.67 -4.02
C ARG A 27 -16.94 -1.26 -4.50
N ASN A 28 -17.81 -0.57 -3.79
CA ASN A 28 -18.25 0.77 -4.16
C ASN A 28 -17.12 1.80 -4.09
N LYS A 29 -16.24 1.71 -3.08
CA LYS A 29 -15.17 2.67 -2.85
C LYS A 29 -13.90 2.38 -3.65
N THR A 30 -13.62 1.11 -3.91
CA THR A 30 -12.36 0.68 -4.55
C THR A 30 -12.54 0.10 -5.95
N GLY A 31 -13.75 -0.29 -6.33
CA GLY A 31 -14.02 -1.06 -7.55
C GLY A 31 -13.57 -2.52 -7.48
N LEU A 32 -12.97 -2.96 -6.37
CA LEU A 32 -12.37 -4.28 -6.21
C LEU A 32 -13.30 -5.23 -5.46
N LEU A 33 -13.11 -6.53 -5.72
CA LEU A 33 -13.70 -7.59 -4.90
C LEU A 33 -12.86 -7.78 -3.63
N LEU A 34 -13.50 -8.23 -2.54
CA LEU A 34 -12.77 -8.70 -1.35
C LEU A 34 -12.08 -10.03 -1.68
N ASP A 35 -10.80 -9.94 -2.01
CA ASP A 35 -9.96 -11.08 -2.38
C ASP A 35 -8.58 -10.96 -1.71
N PRO A 36 -7.99 -12.07 -1.25
CA PRO A 36 -6.65 -12.09 -0.66
C PRO A 36 -5.53 -11.67 -1.61
N TYR A 37 -5.81 -11.50 -2.89
CA TYR A 37 -4.89 -10.96 -3.89
C TYR A 37 -4.39 -9.56 -3.51
N PHE A 38 -5.28 -8.71 -3.01
CA PHE A 38 -5.01 -7.30 -2.72
C PHE A 38 -4.30 -7.08 -1.36
N SER A 39 -3.64 -5.94 -1.22
CA SER A 39 -2.73 -5.67 -0.10
C SER A 39 -3.41 -5.55 1.26
N GLY A 40 -4.61 -4.96 1.33
CA GLY A 40 -5.23 -4.58 2.60
C GLY A 40 -5.35 -5.74 3.62
N THR A 41 -5.86 -6.89 3.19
CA THR A 41 -5.98 -8.06 4.08
C THR A 41 -4.61 -8.64 4.47
N LYS A 42 -3.60 -8.51 3.62
CA LYS A 42 -2.24 -8.95 3.92
C LYS A 42 -1.58 -8.05 4.96
N VAL A 43 -1.81 -6.75 4.89
CA VAL A 43 -1.31 -5.78 5.89
C VAL A 43 -1.94 -6.10 7.25
N ARG A 44 -3.28 -6.24 7.32
CA ARG A 44 -3.98 -6.67 8.55
C ARG A 44 -3.37 -7.94 9.12
N TRP A 45 -3.20 -8.96 8.29
CA TRP A 45 -2.62 -10.23 8.73
C TRP A 45 -1.22 -10.07 9.32
N ILE A 46 -0.37 -9.26 8.71
CA ILE A 46 1.00 -8.99 9.22
C ILE A 46 0.93 -8.28 10.57
N LEU A 47 0.09 -7.27 10.70
CA LEU A 47 -0.07 -6.52 11.95
C LEU A 47 -0.56 -7.42 13.09
N ASP A 48 -1.45 -8.37 12.80
CA ASP A 48 -2.04 -9.27 13.80
C ASP A 48 -1.12 -10.45 14.17
N ASN A 49 -0.29 -10.93 13.25
CA ASN A 49 0.45 -12.17 13.43
C ASN A 49 1.96 -12.00 13.61
N VAL A 50 2.51 -10.84 13.31
CA VAL A 50 3.93 -10.56 13.54
C VAL A 50 4.10 -9.83 14.84
N LYS A 51 4.81 -10.44 15.79
CA LYS A 51 5.03 -9.89 17.13
C LYS A 51 5.59 -8.46 17.07
N GLY A 52 4.90 -7.53 17.72
CA GLY A 52 5.29 -6.12 17.82
C GLY A 52 5.03 -5.29 16.55
N ALA A 53 4.47 -5.88 15.48
CA ALA A 53 4.21 -5.14 14.24
C ALA A 53 3.13 -4.08 14.43
N ARG A 54 2.04 -4.41 15.11
CA ARG A 54 0.94 -3.47 15.37
C ARG A 54 1.40 -2.29 16.22
N GLU A 55 2.10 -2.56 17.32
CA GLU A 55 2.64 -1.52 18.20
C GLU A 55 3.57 -0.56 17.43
N LYS A 56 4.47 -1.11 16.61
CA LYS A 56 5.36 -0.30 15.76
C LYS A 56 4.59 0.52 14.72
N ALA A 57 3.53 -0.05 14.15
CA ALA A 57 2.68 0.66 13.20
C ALA A 57 1.95 1.85 13.86
N GLU A 58 1.40 1.65 15.05
CA GLU A 58 0.71 2.68 15.83
C GLU A 58 1.67 3.79 16.30
N ASN A 59 2.91 3.43 16.62
CA ASN A 59 3.96 4.36 17.04
C ASN A 59 4.64 5.10 15.87
N GLY A 60 4.32 4.75 14.61
CA GLY A 60 4.96 5.34 13.43
C GLY A 60 6.33 4.77 13.06
N ASP A 61 6.73 3.66 13.68
CA ASP A 61 8.02 2.98 13.45
C ASP A 61 7.96 1.95 12.31
N LEU A 62 6.80 1.78 11.69
CA LEU A 62 6.57 0.85 10.60
C LEU A 62 5.91 1.56 9.43
N LEU A 63 6.41 1.32 8.23
CA LEU A 63 5.85 1.84 6.99
C LEU A 63 5.37 0.70 6.10
N PHE A 64 4.27 0.95 5.41
CA PHE A 64 3.73 0.09 4.36
C PHE A 64 4.12 0.63 2.98
N GLY A 65 4.31 -0.27 2.04
CA GLY A 65 4.42 0.08 0.63
C GLY A 65 4.18 -1.13 -0.26
N THR A 66 3.72 -0.87 -1.46
CA THR A 66 3.76 -1.77 -2.58
C THR A 66 5.19 -1.81 -3.16
N ILE A 67 5.45 -2.64 -4.15
CA ILE A 67 6.82 -2.83 -4.67
C ILE A 67 7.43 -1.53 -5.23
N ASP A 68 6.62 -0.71 -5.86
CA ASP A 68 6.99 0.62 -6.36
C ASP A 68 7.46 1.54 -5.23
N THR A 69 6.70 1.60 -4.13
CA THR A 69 7.06 2.35 -2.92
C THR A 69 8.42 1.89 -2.37
N TRP A 70 8.63 0.58 -2.30
CA TRP A 70 9.89 0.02 -1.82
C TRP A 70 11.07 0.39 -2.71
N LEU A 71 10.89 0.34 -4.03
CA LEU A 71 11.93 0.73 -4.98
C LEU A 71 12.27 2.21 -4.87
N VAL A 72 11.28 3.09 -4.82
CA VAL A 72 11.51 4.53 -4.63
C VAL A 72 12.19 4.82 -3.30
N TRP A 73 11.73 4.19 -2.22
CA TRP A 73 12.36 4.29 -0.91
C TRP A 73 13.84 3.92 -0.95
N LYS A 74 14.17 2.80 -1.58
CA LYS A 74 15.57 2.34 -1.69
C LYS A 74 16.39 3.27 -2.58
N LEU A 75 15.88 3.64 -3.75
CA LEU A 75 16.58 4.48 -4.70
C LEU A 75 16.80 5.91 -4.17
N SER A 76 15.87 6.44 -3.39
CA SER A 76 15.97 7.78 -2.79
C SER A 76 16.73 7.82 -1.47
N GLY A 77 17.32 6.70 -1.02
CA GLY A 77 17.99 6.64 0.28
C GLY A 77 17.07 6.86 1.48
N GLY A 78 15.78 6.51 1.35
CA GLY A 78 14.78 6.65 2.39
C GLY A 78 14.13 8.04 2.48
N GLU A 79 14.33 8.90 1.49
CA GLU A 79 13.72 10.25 1.50
C GLU A 79 12.26 10.26 1.08
N ALA A 80 11.86 9.39 0.14
CA ALA A 80 10.52 9.38 -0.41
C ALA A 80 9.77 8.10 -0.05
N HIS A 81 8.68 8.25 0.72
CA HIS A 81 7.72 7.19 1.04
C HIS A 81 6.42 7.48 0.29
N ILE A 82 6.36 7.08 -0.96
CA ILE A 82 5.30 7.41 -1.91
C ILE A 82 4.82 6.20 -2.71
N THR A 83 3.64 6.32 -3.25
CA THR A 83 3.09 5.46 -4.31
C THR A 83 2.33 6.34 -5.31
N ASP A 84 1.83 5.76 -6.39
CA ASP A 84 0.99 6.46 -7.34
C ASP A 84 -0.46 5.99 -7.29
N TYR A 85 -1.36 6.67 -8.01
CA TYR A 85 -2.78 6.32 -8.07
C TYR A 85 -3.02 4.90 -8.58
N SER A 86 -2.27 4.44 -9.58
CA SER A 86 -2.48 3.12 -10.17
C SER A 86 -2.16 2.00 -9.19
N ASN A 87 -1.09 2.12 -8.41
CA ASN A 87 -0.73 1.16 -7.37
C ASN A 87 -1.63 1.27 -6.13
N ALA A 88 -1.93 2.49 -5.66
CA ALA A 88 -2.81 2.72 -4.52
C ALA A 88 -4.20 2.11 -4.74
N SER A 89 -4.74 2.23 -5.94
CA SER A 89 -6.07 1.71 -6.31
C SER A 89 -6.21 0.18 -6.17
N ARG A 90 -5.08 -0.54 -6.09
CA ARG A 90 -5.06 -2.02 -5.98
C ARG A 90 -4.87 -2.55 -4.56
N THR A 91 -5.04 -1.71 -3.55
CA THR A 91 -4.73 -2.05 -2.16
C THR A 91 -5.92 -2.46 -1.30
N LEU A 92 -7.16 -2.24 -1.72
CA LEU A 92 -8.41 -2.29 -0.91
C LEU A 92 -8.51 -1.20 0.16
N MET A 93 -7.62 -0.21 0.16
CA MET A 93 -7.57 0.85 1.16
C MET A 93 -7.79 2.24 0.57
N TYR A 94 -7.82 2.36 -0.76
CA TYR A 94 -7.86 3.62 -1.48
C TYR A 94 -9.22 3.87 -2.13
N ASN A 95 -9.82 5.03 -1.84
CA ASN A 95 -11.06 5.46 -2.44
C ASN A 95 -10.78 6.08 -3.82
N ILE A 96 -11.21 5.38 -4.88
CA ILE A 96 -10.95 5.80 -6.27
C ILE A 96 -11.81 6.97 -6.73
N HIS A 97 -12.86 7.34 -6.00
CA HIS A 97 -13.72 8.48 -6.30
C HIS A 97 -13.23 9.76 -5.66
N GLU A 98 -12.72 9.65 -4.41
CA GLU A 98 -12.22 10.77 -3.63
C GLU A 98 -10.70 10.96 -3.76
N LEU A 99 -10.01 10.01 -4.39
CA LEU A 99 -8.56 9.99 -4.61
C LEU A 99 -7.76 10.15 -3.31
N LYS A 100 -8.13 9.38 -2.29
CA LYS A 100 -7.46 9.37 -0.98
C LYS A 100 -7.54 8.00 -0.30
N TRP A 101 -6.66 7.77 0.67
CA TRP A 101 -6.82 6.66 1.61
C TRP A 101 -8.14 6.82 2.35
N ASP A 102 -8.96 5.76 2.39
CA ASP A 102 -10.32 5.80 2.93
C ASP A 102 -10.35 5.38 4.40
N ASP A 103 -10.74 6.29 5.27
CA ASP A 103 -10.73 6.05 6.71
C ASP A 103 -11.67 4.91 7.14
N GLU A 104 -12.84 4.75 6.49
CA GLU A 104 -13.76 3.64 6.77
C GLU A 104 -13.15 2.29 6.37
N LEU A 105 -12.50 2.21 5.20
CA LEU A 105 -11.84 0.98 4.76
C LEU A 105 -10.67 0.61 5.69
N LEU A 106 -9.90 1.60 6.15
CA LEU A 106 -8.81 1.40 7.09
C LEU A 106 -9.33 0.92 8.46
N GLU A 107 -10.45 1.46 8.94
CA GLU A 107 -11.10 1.02 10.17
C GLU A 107 -11.59 -0.43 10.06
N LEU A 108 -12.28 -0.79 8.97
CA LEU A 108 -12.73 -2.16 8.72
C LEU A 108 -11.59 -3.17 8.62
N LEU A 109 -10.45 -2.76 8.10
CA LEU A 109 -9.23 -3.57 8.00
C LEU A 109 -8.36 -3.48 9.26
N ASP A 110 -8.69 -2.61 10.20
CA ASP A 110 -7.88 -2.34 11.41
C ASP A 110 -6.42 -2.00 11.07
N ILE A 111 -6.24 -1.03 10.18
CA ILE A 111 -4.93 -0.58 9.69
C ILE A 111 -4.70 0.89 10.08
N PRO A 112 -3.61 1.20 10.82
CA PRO A 112 -3.24 2.57 11.15
C PRO A 112 -2.87 3.37 9.89
N LYS A 113 -3.48 4.54 9.71
CA LYS A 113 -3.21 5.42 8.57
C LYS A 113 -1.76 5.91 8.50
N ALA A 114 -1.10 6.00 9.65
CA ALA A 114 0.28 6.50 9.77
C ALA A 114 1.32 5.65 8.99
N ILE A 115 1.01 4.39 8.67
CA ILE A 115 1.93 3.53 7.91
C ILE A 115 1.86 3.72 6.40
N LEU A 116 0.86 4.44 5.89
CA LEU A 116 0.56 4.53 4.46
C LEU A 116 1.44 5.56 3.76
N PRO A 117 1.87 5.28 2.51
CA PRO A 117 2.63 6.22 1.71
C PRO A 117 1.76 7.39 1.23
N GLU A 118 2.38 8.51 0.92
CA GLU A 118 1.73 9.58 0.18
C GLU A 118 1.44 9.12 -1.25
N VAL A 119 0.25 9.45 -1.77
CA VAL A 119 -0.15 9.10 -3.14
C VAL A 119 0.12 10.29 -4.05
N LYS A 120 0.87 10.05 -5.12
CA LYS A 120 1.31 11.03 -6.10
C LYS A 120 0.75 10.74 -7.49
N GLU A 121 0.89 11.70 -8.37
CA GLU A 121 0.67 11.48 -9.81
C GLU A 121 1.62 10.40 -10.34
N SER A 122 1.22 9.68 -11.39
CA SER A 122 2.08 8.67 -12.01
C SER A 122 3.28 9.26 -12.76
N SER A 123 3.28 10.56 -13.00
CA SER A 123 4.32 11.31 -13.73
C SER A 123 4.59 12.64 -13.03
N GLU A 124 5.53 12.65 -12.11
CA GLU A 124 6.11 13.84 -11.49
C GLU A 124 7.51 13.50 -10.96
N VAL A 125 8.34 14.47 -10.69
CA VAL A 125 9.63 14.22 -10.03
C VAL A 125 9.41 14.07 -8.54
N TYR A 126 9.51 12.84 -8.04
CA TYR A 126 9.29 12.49 -6.64
C TYR A 126 10.51 12.71 -5.75
N ALA A 127 11.67 12.32 -6.27
CA ALA A 127 12.95 12.35 -5.58
C ALA A 127 14.08 12.15 -6.61
N HIS A 128 15.30 12.13 -6.10
CA HIS A 128 16.50 11.76 -6.88
C HIS A 128 17.15 10.53 -6.26
N THR A 129 17.85 9.76 -7.09
CA THR A 129 18.61 8.60 -6.61
C THR A 129 19.72 9.05 -5.67
N LYS A 130 19.87 8.32 -4.56
CA LYS A 130 20.96 8.49 -3.58
C LYS A 130 21.65 7.15 -3.39
N ASP A 131 22.93 7.19 -3.09
CA ASP A 131 23.76 5.99 -2.91
C ASP A 131 23.86 5.08 -4.15
N TYR A 132 23.16 5.44 -5.23
CA TYR A 132 23.19 4.78 -6.51
C TYR A 132 23.57 5.79 -7.59
N HIS A 133 24.76 5.66 -8.12
CA HIS A 133 25.27 6.54 -9.14
C HIS A 133 25.12 5.92 -10.53
N PHE A 134 24.21 6.46 -11.31
CA PHE A 134 24.04 6.13 -12.71
C PHE A 134 25.00 7.00 -13.53
N PHE A 135 26.09 6.40 -14.02
CA PHE A 135 27.15 7.12 -14.74
C PHE A 135 27.74 8.32 -13.94
N GLY A 136 27.80 8.19 -12.63
CA GLY A 136 28.35 9.23 -11.75
C GLY A 136 27.41 10.38 -11.41
N GLN A 137 26.12 10.27 -11.72
CA GLN A 137 25.13 11.32 -11.48
C GLN A 137 23.90 10.81 -10.73
N GLU A 138 23.27 11.69 -9.99
CA GLU A 138 21.92 11.45 -9.46
C GLU A 138 20.90 11.56 -10.59
N VAL A 139 19.95 10.62 -10.62
CA VAL A 139 18.89 10.56 -11.62
C VAL A 139 17.55 10.87 -10.97
N PRO A 140 16.70 11.72 -11.57
CA PRO A 140 15.36 11.97 -11.05
C PRO A 140 14.50 10.72 -11.18
N ILE A 141 13.76 10.41 -10.11
CA ILE A 141 12.73 9.38 -10.09
C ILE A 141 11.43 10.09 -10.46
N ALA A 142 11.01 9.95 -11.71
CA ALA A 142 9.98 10.80 -12.31
C ALA A 142 8.77 10.06 -12.87
N GLY A 143 8.65 8.77 -12.63
CA GLY A 143 7.52 7.97 -13.09
C GLY A 143 7.30 6.73 -12.26
N ILE A 144 6.05 6.45 -11.93
CA ILE A 144 5.58 5.23 -11.28
C ILE A 144 4.28 4.81 -11.96
N ALA A 145 4.16 3.52 -12.23
CA ALA A 145 2.90 2.95 -12.73
C ALA A 145 2.76 1.50 -12.25
N GLY A 146 1.53 1.01 -12.16
CA GLY A 146 1.27 -0.41 -11.97
C GLY A 146 1.69 -1.22 -13.20
N ASP A 147 1.91 -2.52 -13.03
CA ASP A 147 2.41 -3.43 -14.07
C ASP A 147 1.47 -3.60 -15.27
N GLN A 148 0.22 -3.23 -15.12
CA GLN A 148 -0.82 -3.30 -16.16
C GLN A 148 -1.28 -1.92 -16.66
N GLN A 149 -0.51 -0.88 -16.36
CA GLN A 149 -0.85 0.51 -16.73
C GLN A 149 -0.05 1.01 -17.90
#